data_3ec4a113e8a3562c1e258052646b2dea
#
_entry.id   3ec4a113e8a3562c1e258052646b2dea
#
_cell.length_a   1.000
_cell.length_b   1.000
_cell.length_c   1.000
_cell.angle_alpha   90.00
_cell.angle_beta   90.00
_cell.angle_gamma   90.00
#
_symmetry.space_group_name_H-M   'P 1'
#
loop_
_entity.id
_entity.type
_entity.pdbx_description
1 polymer ?
#
loop_
_entity_poly.entity_id
_entity_poly.type
_entity_poly.pdbx_seq_one_letter_code
_entity_poly.pdbx_strand_id
1 'polypeptide(L)'
;MGDISMVQAELNLMRAVVADTKEGYCVLISGQDYPIKSTAYIHDYFAARYPAEFIHAEPLEETEPVIRRIMDRHARWHWITVVGKFKIVVFPWRFVACSGWRFFDMRCLKKLCSWKMIANCCNLFFTRRKFPADLHLYASETWFEITTRTAERVLRKIEEHPEYMAYYRTFGLPEESMLQSIILSDAEGKRDWAGDFLLYVNRNRSDENGMPVPCDIDLTAADISDIEDKIKNAPDKLFARKVSLNEVALLERIDSLTN
;
A
#
# COMPACT_ATOMS: atom_id res chain seq x y z
N MET A 1 -8.85 1.66 -4.50
CA MET A 1 -8.03 0.66 -5.20
C MET A 1 -7.17 1.38 -6.21
N GLY A 2 -5.88 1.37 -5.96
CA GLY A 2 -4.87 2.07 -6.72
C GLY A 2 -4.64 1.46 -8.12
N ASP A 3 -3.88 2.18 -8.87
CA ASP A 3 -3.23 1.70 -10.08
C ASP A 3 -1.76 2.14 -10.00
N ILE A 4 -0.99 1.93 -11.04
CA ILE A 4 0.44 2.28 -11.05
C ILE A 4 0.72 3.76 -10.70
N SER A 5 -0.29 4.63 -10.74
CA SER A 5 -0.11 6.04 -10.36
C SER A 5 0.11 6.22 -8.84
N MET A 6 -0.39 5.29 -8.02
CA MET A 6 -0.10 5.27 -6.57
C MET A 6 1.39 4.99 -6.35
N VAL A 7 1.91 3.92 -6.95
CA VAL A 7 3.35 3.61 -6.88
C VAL A 7 4.19 4.77 -7.43
N GLN A 8 3.74 5.41 -8.53
CA GLN A 8 4.45 6.57 -9.07
C GLN A 8 4.49 7.74 -8.08
N ALA A 9 3.42 7.97 -7.33
CA ALA A 9 3.39 8.97 -6.26
C ALA A 9 4.36 8.61 -5.13
N GLU A 10 4.37 7.37 -4.68
CA GLU A 10 5.32 6.87 -3.67
C GLU A 10 6.78 7.05 -4.12
N LEU A 11 7.10 6.69 -5.36
CA LEU A 11 8.43 6.88 -5.92
C LEU A 11 8.83 8.37 -6.02
N ASN A 12 7.88 9.25 -6.31
CA ASN A 12 8.15 10.69 -6.33
C ASN A 12 8.42 11.24 -4.93
N LEU A 13 7.68 10.77 -3.92
CA LEU A 13 7.94 11.10 -2.52
C LEU A 13 9.31 10.58 -2.06
N MET A 14 9.65 9.33 -2.37
CA MET A 14 10.98 8.78 -2.08
C MET A 14 12.11 9.61 -2.70
N ARG A 15 11.97 10.01 -3.98
CA ARG A 15 12.96 10.88 -4.65
C ARG A 15 13.14 12.20 -3.92
N ALA A 16 12.05 12.81 -3.47
CA ALA A 16 12.11 14.06 -2.72
C ALA A 16 12.86 13.88 -1.39
N VAL A 17 12.56 12.83 -0.64
CA VAL A 17 13.23 12.54 0.64
C VAL A 17 14.71 12.23 0.44
N VAL A 18 15.07 11.39 -0.52
CA VAL A 18 16.46 11.02 -0.82
C VAL A 18 17.28 12.23 -1.29
N ALA A 19 16.66 13.17 -1.99
CA ALA A 19 17.32 14.42 -2.41
C ALA A 19 17.60 15.38 -1.23
N ASP A 20 16.75 15.36 -0.21
CA ASP A 20 16.84 16.26 0.94
C ASP A 20 17.66 15.67 2.11
N THR A 21 17.50 14.36 2.35
CA THR A 21 18.04 13.70 3.54
C THR A 21 18.85 12.45 3.19
N LYS A 22 20.12 12.41 3.63
CA LYS A 22 20.99 11.25 3.40
C LYS A 22 20.79 10.12 4.40
N GLU A 23 20.49 10.45 5.65
CA GLU A 23 20.27 9.50 6.74
C GLU A 23 18.95 9.80 7.43
N GLY A 24 18.06 8.81 7.54
CA GLY A 24 16.76 8.92 8.16
C GLY A 24 15.79 7.87 7.68
N TYR A 25 14.52 8.13 7.89
CA TYR A 25 13.43 7.25 7.47
C TYR A 25 12.49 7.93 6.48
N CYS A 26 12.04 7.17 5.50
CA CYS A 26 10.88 7.47 4.67
C CYS A 26 9.67 6.81 5.33
N VAL A 27 8.80 7.60 5.92
CA VAL A 27 7.56 7.15 6.56
C VAL A 27 6.40 7.45 5.62
N LEU A 28 5.76 6.41 5.10
CA LEU A 28 4.60 6.58 4.24
C LEU A 28 3.33 6.71 5.09
N ILE A 29 2.81 7.91 5.15
CA ILE A 29 1.54 8.24 5.81
C ILE A 29 0.61 8.97 4.84
N SER A 30 -0.66 9.05 5.17
CA SER A 30 -1.69 9.78 4.43
C SER A 30 -2.28 10.91 5.26
N GLY A 31 -3.09 11.77 4.64
CA GLY A 31 -3.82 12.81 5.37
C GLY A 31 -4.90 12.30 6.34
N GLN A 32 -5.04 10.99 6.51
CA GLN A 32 -5.94 10.35 7.47
C GLN A 32 -5.19 9.58 8.57
N ASP A 33 -3.87 9.73 8.62
CA ASP A 33 -3.04 9.13 9.66
C ASP A 33 -2.66 10.19 10.68
N TYR A 34 -2.71 9.84 11.97
CA TYR A 34 -2.44 10.76 13.04
C TYR A 34 -1.42 10.19 14.01
N PRO A 35 -0.41 10.98 14.45
CA PRO A 35 0.59 10.50 15.41
C PRO A 35 -0.07 10.23 16.76
N ILE A 36 0.24 9.09 17.36
CA ILE A 36 -0.24 8.67 18.70
C ILE A 36 0.91 8.57 19.71
N LYS A 37 2.04 9.12 19.37
CA LYS A 37 3.21 9.31 20.26
C LYS A 37 3.74 10.71 20.05
N SER A 38 4.45 11.26 21.05
CA SER A 38 5.10 12.56 20.90
C SER A 38 6.17 12.54 19.80
N THR A 39 6.44 13.69 19.22
CA THR A 39 7.47 13.83 18.18
C THR A 39 8.84 13.36 18.68
N ALA A 40 9.17 13.66 19.94
CA ALA A 40 10.44 13.20 20.55
C ALA A 40 10.46 11.67 20.63
N TYR A 41 9.38 11.03 21.07
CA TYR A 41 9.29 9.57 21.13
C TYR A 41 9.46 8.94 19.75
N ILE A 42 8.78 9.47 18.72
CA ILE A 42 8.87 8.97 17.35
C ILE A 42 10.32 9.06 16.84
N HIS A 43 10.96 10.21 17.05
CA HIS A 43 12.36 10.41 16.68
C HIS A 43 13.28 9.39 17.37
N ASP A 44 13.18 9.24 18.69
CA ASP A 44 14.03 8.34 19.47
C ASP A 44 13.74 6.86 19.11
N TYR A 45 12.50 6.53 18.80
CA TYR A 45 12.11 5.20 18.35
C TYR A 45 12.85 4.80 17.07
N PHE A 46 12.84 5.68 16.06
CA PHE A 46 13.56 5.44 14.80
C PHE A 46 15.07 5.45 14.99
N ALA A 47 15.60 6.40 15.77
CA ALA A 47 17.04 6.47 16.04
C ALA A 47 17.57 5.21 16.71
N ALA A 48 16.84 4.66 17.69
CA ALA A 48 17.23 3.47 18.42
C ALA A 48 17.16 2.18 17.59
N ARG A 49 16.39 2.17 16.50
CA ARG A 49 16.14 0.98 15.67
C ARG A 49 16.79 1.02 14.29
N TYR A 50 17.47 2.11 13.98
CA TYR A 50 18.20 2.20 12.71
C TYR A 50 19.21 1.04 12.56
N PRO A 51 19.27 0.32 11.45
CA PRO A 51 18.60 0.52 10.15
C PRO A 51 17.36 -0.38 9.91
N ALA A 52 16.57 -0.71 10.93
CA ALA A 52 15.42 -1.60 10.80
C ALA A 52 14.37 -1.08 9.79
N GLU A 53 13.81 -1.97 8.99
CA GLU A 53 12.76 -1.68 8.01
C GLU A 53 11.43 -2.23 8.51
N PHE A 54 10.38 -1.43 8.54
CA PHE A 54 9.06 -1.81 9.03
C PHE A 54 8.09 -1.91 7.86
N ILE A 55 7.74 -3.14 7.51
CA ILE A 55 6.91 -3.47 6.36
C ILE A 55 6.07 -4.67 6.72
N HIS A 56 4.75 -4.54 6.63
CA HIS A 56 3.86 -5.69 6.72
C HIS A 56 3.85 -6.40 5.35
N ALA A 57 4.47 -7.56 5.28
CA ALA A 57 4.52 -8.34 4.05
C ALA A 57 4.66 -9.84 4.36
N GLU A 58 4.06 -10.66 3.54
CA GLU A 58 4.14 -12.11 3.62
C GLU A 58 4.55 -12.67 2.26
N PRO A 59 5.51 -13.63 2.21
CA PRO A 59 5.76 -14.37 0.98
C PRO A 59 4.47 -15.01 0.47
N LEU A 60 4.24 -14.98 -0.85
CA LEU A 60 2.97 -15.45 -1.39
C LEU A 60 2.64 -16.90 -0.99
N GLU A 61 3.67 -17.73 -0.80
CA GLU A 61 3.53 -19.13 -0.41
C GLU A 61 3.02 -19.30 1.03
N GLU A 62 3.27 -18.31 1.89
CA GLU A 62 2.94 -18.34 3.33
C GLU A 62 1.63 -17.63 3.64
N THR A 63 1.09 -16.84 2.70
CA THR A 63 -0.17 -16.11 2.89
C THR A 63 -1.37 -17.03 3.00
N GLU A 64 -2.42 -16.54 3.65
CA GLU A 64 -3.71 -17.23 3.71
C GLU A 64 -4.23 -17.62 2.31
N PRO A 65 -4.92 -18.77 2.17
CA PRO A 65 -5.38 -19.26 0.87
C PRO A 65 -6.25 -18.28 0.08
N VAL A 66 -7.01 -17.42 0.76
CA VAL A 66 -7.86 -16.41 0.14
C VAL A 66 -7.00 -15.30 -0.46
N ILE A 67 -6.07 -14.76 0.33
CA ILE A 67 -5.14 -13.70 -0.09
C ILE A 67 -4.25 -14.22 -1.22
N ARG A 68 -3.67 -15.41 -1.06
CA ARG A 68 -2.88 -16.07 -2.11
C ARG A 68 -3.63 -16.14 -3.43
N ARG A 69 -4.91 -16.54 -3.41
CA ARG A 69 -5.74 -16.62 -4.63
C ARG A 69 -5.97 -15.25 -5.27
N ILE A 70 -6.16 -14.21 -4.46
CA ILE A 70 -6.34 -12.84 -4.94
C ILE A 70 -5.04 -12.34 -5.60
N MET A 71 -3.92 -12.46 -4.91
CA MET A 71 -2.60 -12.02 -5.40
C MET A 71 -2.17 -12.80 -6.65
N ASP A 72 -2.43 -14.09 -6.71
CA ASP A 72 -2.17 -14.93 -7.88
C ASP A 72 -3.00 -14.47 -9.11
N ARG A 73 -4.24 -14.02 -8.91
CA ARG A 73 -5.02 -13.38 -9.98
C ARG A 73 -4.41 -12.06 -10.42
N HIS A 74 -3.96 -11.21 -9.47
CA HIS A 74 -3.31 -9.94 -9.76
C HIS A 74 -2.00 -10.16 -10.54
N ALA A 75 -1.26 -11.19 -10.21
CA ALA A 75 -0.01 -11.54 -10.89
C ALA A 75 -0.21 -12.08 -12.32
N ARG A 76 -1.27 -12.86 -12.56
CA ARG A 76 -1.49 -13.53 -13.85
C ARG A 76 -2.35 -12.76 -14.83
N TRP A 77 -3.24 -11.88 -14.34
CA TRP A 77 -4.19 -11.15 -15.18
C TRP A 77 -3.76 -9.70 -15.37
N HIS A 78 -4.16 -9.11 -16.49
CA HIS A 78 -3.95 -7.69 -16.74
C HIS A 78 -5.11 -6.88 -16.19
N TRP A 79 -4.84 -5.96 -15.30
CA TRP A 79 -5.80 -5.04 -14.69
C TRP A 79 -5.60 -3.64 -15.29
N ILE A 80 -6.62 -3.12 -15.95
CA ILE A 80 -6.55 -1.83 -16.64
C ILE A 80 -7.59 -0.90 -16.04
N THR A 81 -7.14 0.23 -15.49
CA THR A 81 -8.02 1.32 -15.07
C THR A 81 -8.34 2.21 -16.25
N VAL A 82 -9.61 2.40 -16.56
CA VAL A 82 -10.06 3.16 -17.75
C VAL A 82 -10.48 4.57 -17.36
N VAL A 83 -11.42 4.70 -16.42
CA VAL A 83 -11.89 5.99 -15.90
C VAL A 83 -12.21 5.83 -14.41
N GLY A 84 -11.48 6.56 -13.57
CA GLY A 84 -11.70 6.50 -12.12
C GLY A 84 -11.63 5.08 -11.57
N LYS A 85 -12.72 4.59 -10.97
CA LYS A 85 -12.79 3.23 -10.40
C LYS A 85 -13.18 2.13 -11.41
N PHE A 86 -13.38 2.47 -12.68
CA PHE A 86 -13.75 1.48 -13.69
C PHE A 86 -12.52 0.69 -14.12
N LYS A 87 -12.50 -0.61 -13.83
CA LYS A 87 -11.44 -1.54 -14.17
C LYS A 87 -11.90 -2.56 -15.19
N ILE A 88 -11.03 -2.85 -16.16
CA ILE A 88 -11.15 -3.97 -17.07
C ILE A 88 -10.13 -5.01 -16.66
N VAL A 89 -10.55 -6.24 -16.52
CA VAL A 89 -9.66 -7.37 -16.30
C VAL A 89 -9.54 -8.14 -17.60
N VAL A 90 -8.33 -8.22 -18.12
CA VAL A 90 -7.99 -8.99 -19.31
C VAL A 90 -7.13 -10.16 -18.87
N PHE A 91 -7.56 -11.37 -19.16
CA PHE A 91 -6.79 -12.58 -18.89
C PHE A 91 -6.86 -13.54 -20.07
N PRO A 92 -5.92 -14.46 -20.20
CA PRO A 92 -5.92 -15.43 -21.29
C PRO A 92 -7.29 -16.12 -21.40
N TRP A 93 -7.96 -15.97 -22.55
CA TRP A 93 -9.25 -16.59 -22.90
C TRP A 93 -10.53 -15.94 -22.32
N ARG A 94 -10.45 -14.86 -21.54
CA ARG A 94 -11.64 -14.16 -21.05
C ARG A 94 -11.42 -12.66 -20.89
N PHE A 95 -12.49 -11.93 -21.12
CA PHE A 95 -12.57 -10.49 -20.95
C PHE A 95 -13.71 -10.18 -19.97
N VAL A 96 -13.40 -9.49 -18.86
CA VAL A 96 -14.39 -9.12 -17.86
C VAL A 96 -14.29 -7.64 -17.55
N ALA A 97 -15.38 -6.91 -17.73
CA ALA A 97 -15.51 -5.54 -17.23
C ALA A 97 -15.95 -5.61 -15.77
N CYS A 98 -15.12 -5.13 -14.87
CA CYS A 98 -15.43 -5.07 -13.45
C CYS A 98 -15.71 -3.63 -13.06
N SER A 99 -16.98 -3.27 -12.93
CA SER A 99 -17.42 -2.18 -12.03
C SER A 99 -18.91 -2.03 -12.10
N GLY A 100 -19.56 -1.72 -10.98
CA GLY A 100 -20.98 -1.56 -10.84
C GLY A 100 -21.63 -0.52 -11.79
N TRP A 101 -22.64 0.18 -11.35
CA TRP A 101 -23.53 1.09 -12.08
C TRP A 101 -22.88 2.13 -13.01
N ARG A 102 -21.56 2.34 -12.97
CA ARG A 102 -20.83 3.27 -13.86
C ARG A 102 -20.54 2.73 -15.27
N PHE A 103 -20.93 1.50 -15.58
CA PHE A 103 -20.82 0.96 -16.93
C PHE A 103 -21.58 1.82 -17.96
N PHE A 104 -22.63 2.53 -17.53
CA PHE A 104 -23.42 3.44 -18.35
C PHE A 104 -22.88 4.88 -18.43
N ASP A 105 -21.75 5.19 -17.80
CA ASP A 105 -21.12 6.51 -17.98
C ASP A 105 -20.61 6.64 -19.42
N MET A 106 -21.16 7.62 -20.17
CA MET A 106 -20.78 7.90 -21.56
C MET A 106 -19.28 8.16 -21.74
N ARG A 107 -18.59 8.62 -20.69
CA ARG A 107 -17.13 8.81 -20.72
C ARG A 107 -16.39 7.48 -20.70
N CYS A 108 -16.88 6.52 -19.96
CA CYS A 108 -16.37 5.14 -19.95
C CYS A 108 -16.60 4.47 -21.29
N LEU A 109 -17.83 4.56 -21.83
CA LEU A 109 -18.17 4.00 -23.13
C LEU A 109 -17.31 4.57 -24.27
N LYS A 110 -17.12 5.91 -24.33
CA LYS A 110 -16.25 6.55 -25.33
C LYS A 110 -14.80 6.08 -25.24
N LYS A 111 -14.26 5.88 -24.03
CA LYS A 111 -12.88 5.36 -23.86
C LYS A 111 -12.78 3.88 -24.19
N LEU A 112 -13.77 3.07 -23.80
CA LEU A 112 -13.84 1.65 -24.13
C LEU A 112 -13.95 1.39 -25.64
N CYS A 113 -14.71 2.23 -26.35
CA CYS A 113 -14.91 2.13 -27.80
C CYS A 113 -13.79 2.78 -28.61
N SER A 114 -12.73 3.32 -27.97
CA SER A 114 -11.59 3.85 -28.71
C SER A 114 -10.76 2.70 -29.32
N TRP A 115 -10.39 2.83 -30.60
CA TRP A 115 -9.53 1.85 -31.29
C TRP A 115 -8.24 1.57 -30.54
N LYS A 116 -7.67 2.59 -29.91
CA LYS A 116 -6.45 2.48 -29.11
C LYS A 116 -6.63 1.57 -27.88
N MET A 117 -7.77 1.67 -27.22
CA MET A 117 -8.10 0.81 -26.06
C MET A 117 -8.38 -0.62 -26.51
N ILE A 118 -9.15 -0.80 -27.58
CA ILE A 118 -9.44 -2.12 -28.15
C ILE A 118 -8.14 -2.82 -28.57
N ALA A 119 -7.28 -2.14 -29.31
CA ALA A 119 -5.98 -2.69 -29.72
C ALA A 119 -5.11 -3.06 -28.53
N ASN A 120 -5.08 -2.22 -27.48
CA ASN A 120 -4.33 -2.52 -26.25
C ASN A 120 -4.89 -3.75 -25.54
N CYS A 121 -6.20 -3.87 -25.38
CA CYS A 121 -6.85 -5.03 -24.79
C CYS A 121 -6.59 -6.31 -25.60
N CYS A 122 -6.66 -6.25 -26.94
CA CYS A 122 -6.34 -7.37 -27.81
C CYS A 122 -4.87 -7.80 -27.66
N ASN A 123 -3.95 -6.85 -27.60
CA ASN A 123 -2.54 -7.16 -27.41
C ASN A 123 -2.30 -7.82 -26.04
N LEU A 124 -2.86 -7.28 -24.97
CA LEU A 124 -2.74 -7.85 -23.62
C LEU A 124 -3.41 -9.23 -23.50
N PHE A 125 -4.50 -9.47 -24.23
CA PHE A 125 -5.18 -10.76 -24.25
C PHE A 125 -4.28 -11.91 -24.72
N PHE A 126 -3.37 -11.64 -25.66
CA PHE A 126 -2.41 -12.63 -26.16
C PHE A 126 -1.08 -12.62 -25.41
N THR A 127 -0.87 -11.64 -24.52
CA THR A 127 0.38 -11.49 -23.80
C THR A 127 0.30 -12.16 -22.43
N ARG A 128 1.16 -13.18 -22.22
CA ARG A 128 1.32 -13.77 -20.89
C ARG A 128 2.19 -12.87 -20.03
N ARG A 129 1.73 -12.60 -18.81
CA ARG A 129 2.53 -11.91 -17.81
C ARG A 129 3.69 -12.82 -17.39
N LYS A 130 4.88 -12.25 -17.36
CA LYS A 130 6.07 -12.93 -16.85
C LYS A 130 6.58 -12.11 -15.67
N PHE A 131 6.50 -12.67 -14.47
CA PHE A 131 7.04 -12.05 -13.26
C PHE A 131 8.56 -11.92 -13.40
N PRO A 132 9.17 -10.81 -12.95
CA PRO A 132 10.62 -10.64 -12.94
C PRO A 132 11.28 -11.80 -12.17
N ALA A 133 12.29 -12.42 -12.79
CA ALA A 133 12.85 -13.67 -12.27
C ALA A 133 13.72 -13.50 -11.02
N ASP A 134 14.17 -12.29 -10.77
CA ASP A 134 15.01 -11.87 -9.65
C ASP A 134 14.20 -11.36 -8.46
N LEU A 135 12.87 -11.26 -8.60
CA LEU A 135 11.98 -10.87 -7.52
C LEU A 135 11.20 -12.07 -6.95
N HIS A 136 10.91 -12.00 -5.67
CA HIS A 136 9.88 -12.81 -5.00
C HIS A 136 8.62 -11.97 -4.82
N LEU A 137 7.46 -12.56 -5.07
CA LEU A 137 6.19 -11.88 -4.89
C LEU A 137 5.77 -11.90 -3.43
N TYR A 138 5.61 -10.73 -2.85
CA TYR A 138 5.07 -10.55 -1.51
C TYR A 138 3.64 -9.98 -1.60
N ALA A 139 2.77 -10.52 -0.76
CA ALA A 139 1.50 -9.88 -0.41
C ALA A 139 1.75 -8.93 0.75
N SER A 140 1.34 -7.69 0.62
CA SER A 140 1.62 -6.66 1.62
C SER A 140 0.50 -5.63 1.71
N GLU A 141 0.67 -4.68 2.60
CA GLU A 141 -0.08 -3.43 2.61
C GLU A 141 0.76 -2.30 2.03
N THR A 142 0.10 -1.20 1.68
CA THR A 142 0.75 -0.02 1.08
C THR A 142 1.78 0.62 2.03
N TRP A 143 1.53 0.55 3.33
CA TRP A 143 2.27 1.29 4.36
C TRP A 143 3.64 0.68 4.63
N PHE A 144 4.61 1.55 4.86
CA PHE A 144 5.97 1.17 5.25
C PHE A 144 6.70 2.33 5.92
N GLU A 145 7.68 1.98 6.74
CA GLU A 145 8.68 2.89 7.25
C GLU A 145 10.07 2.30 6.93
N ILE A 146 10.72 2.87 5.94
CA ILE A 146 11.99 2.40 5.41
C ILE A 146 13.07 3.46 5.52
N THR A 147 14.32 3.03 5.61
CA THR A 147 15.45 3.97 5.63
C THR A 147 15.60 4.70 4.30
N THR A 148 16.14 5.92 4.33
CA THR A 148 16.49 6.67 3.10
C THR A 148 17.46 5.88 2.22
N ARG A 149 18.36 5.09 2.82
CA ARG A 149 19.27 4.19 2.10
C ARG A 149 18.50 3.11 1.33
N THR A 150 17.46 2.53 1.91
CA THR A 150 16.61 1.55 1.22
C THR A 150 15.78 2.20 0.13
N ALA A 151 15.24 3.40 0.38
CA ALA A 151 14.53 4.17 -0.65
C ALA A 151 15.43 4.48 -1.86
N GLU A 152 16.68 4.92 -1.65
CA GLU A 152 17.66 5.14 -2.72
C GLU A 152 17.95 3.86 -3.51
N ARG A 153 18.12 2.73 -2.80
CA ARG A 153 18.33 1.42 -3.42
C ARG A 153 17.15 0.98 -4.28
N VAL A 154 15.92 1.18 -3.81
CA VAL A 154 14.69 0.89 -4.57
C VAL A 154 14.62 1.74 -5.84
N LEU A 155 14.86 3.05 -5.72
CA LEU A 155 14.85 3.95 -6.88
C LEU A 155 15.87 3.52 -7.93
N ARG A 156 17.10 3.21 -7.54
CA ARG A 156 18.15 2.72 -8.43
C ARG A 156 17.75 1.40 -9.10
N LYS A 157 17.23 0.42 -8.35
CA LYS A 157 16.78 -0.86 -8.92
C LYS A 157 15.67 -0.69 -9.96
N ILE A 158 14.73 0.22 -9.74
CA ILE A 158 13.67 0.50 -10.70
C ILE A 158 14.22 1.16 -11.98
N GLU A 159 15.26 1.98 -11.88
CA GLU A 159 15.94 2.57 -13.05
C GLU A 159 16.74 1.52 -13.84
N GLU A 160 17.42 0.62 -13.15
CA GLU A 160 18.20 -0.49 -13.74
C GLU A 160 17.29 -1.57 -14.35
N HIS A 161 16.06 -1.75 -13.82
CA HIS A 161 15.11 -2.80 -14.18
C HIS A 161 13.74 -2.22 -14.62
N PRO A 162 13.65 -1.59 -15.80
CA PRO A 162 12.40 -1.00 -16.28
C PRO A 162 11.27 -2.02 -16.47
N GLU A 163 11.59 -3.32 -16.54
CA GLU A 163 10.64 -4.42 -16.59
C GLU A 163 9.77 -4.51 -15.33
N TYR A 164 10.23 -4.04 -14.15
CA TYR A 164 9.42 -3.99 -12.95
C TYR A 164 8.21 -3.07 -13.16
N MET A 165 8.47 -1.83 -13.58
CA MET A 165 7.38 -0.89 -13.87
C MET A 165 6.48 -1.38 -15.01
N ALA A 166 7.04 -2.02 -16.03
CA ALA A 166 6.27 -2.59 -17.14
C ALA A 166 5.34 -3.72 -16.66
N TYR A 167 5.81 -4.59 -15.78
CA TYR A 167 5.01 -5.67 -15.18
C TYR A 167 3.89 -5.11 -14.30
N TYR A 168 4.24 -4.22 -13.36
CA TYR A 168 3.28 -3.72 -12.37
C TYR A 168 2.29 -2.69 -12.94
N ARG A 169 2.52 -2.14 -14.14
CA ARG A 169 1.58 -1.24 -14.83
C ARG A 169 0.18 -1.83 -15.02
N THR A 170 0.07 -3.13 -15.15
CA THR A 170 -1.20 -3.84 -15.30
C THR A 170 -1.41 -4.87 -14.19
N PHE A 171 -0.75 -4.71 -13.06
CA PHE A 171 -0.97 -5.50 -11.86
C PHE A 171 -2.19 -4.94 -11.09
N GLY A 172 -2.96 -5.82 -10.43
CA GLY A 172 -4.01 -5.36 -9.55
C GLY A 172 -3.43 -4.98 -8.20
N LEU A 173 -3.65 -3.75 -7.74
CA LEU A 173 -3.09 -3.23 -6.48
C LEU A 173 -1.55 -3.26 -6.45
N PRO A 174 -0.87 -2.58 -7.38
CA PRO A 174 0.59 -2.60 -7.43
C PRO A 174 1.24 -1.99 -6.18
N GLU A 175 0.57 -1.05 -5.52
CA GLU A 175 0.99 -0.41 -4.27
C GLU A 175 1.07 -1.38 -3.08
N GLU A 176 0.33 -2.49 -3.15
CA GLU A 176 0.31 -3.52 -2.10
C GLU A 176 1.30 -4.68 -2.37
N SER A 177 2.25 -4.50 -3.26
CA SER A 177 3.18 -5.58 -3.61
C SER A 177 4.52 -5.12 -4.20
N MET A 178 4.54 -4.10 -5.07
CA MET A 178 5.71 -3.80 -5.90
C MET A 178 6.93 -3.42 -5.07
N LEU A 179 6.81 -2.38 -4.24
CA LEU A 179 7.95 -1.85 -3.48
C LEU A 179 8.44 -2.88 -2.46
N GLN A 180 7.51 -3.52 -1.77
CA GLN A 180 7.80 -4.56 -0.79
C GLN A 180 8.49 -5.77 -1.43
N SER A 181 8.03 -6.19 -2.62
CA SER A 181 8.69 -7.28 -3.37
C SER A 181 10.11 -6.88 -3.79
N ILE A 182 10.34 -5.65 -4.22
CA ILE A 182 11.69 -5.15 -4.57
C ILE A 182 12.60 -5.11 -3.34
N ILE A 183 12.10 -4.59 -2.21
CA ILE A 183 12.87 -4.45 -0.97
C ILE A 183 13.23 -5.83 -0.42
N LEU A 184 12.24 -6.71 -0.28
CA LEU A 184 12.39 -7.99 0.41
C LEU A 184 12.96 -9.11 -0.48
N SER A 185 13.08 -8.91 -1.79
CA SER A 185 13.88 -9.78 -2.66
C SER A 185 15.38 -9.51 -2.56
N ASP A 186 15.76 -8.38 -1.99
CA ASP A 186 17.14 -8.00 -1.75
C ASP A 186 17.65 -8.55 -0.42
N ALA A 187 18.88 -9.04 -0.39
CA ALA A 187 19.50 -9.58 0.81
C ALA A 187 19.62 -8.55 1.96
N GLU A 188 19.91 -7.28 1.63
CA GLU A 188 19.98 -6.21 2.64
C GLU A 188 18.61 -5.88 3.19
N GLY A 189 17.59 -5.71 2.33
CA GLY A 189 16.22 -5.44 2.76
C GLY A 189 15.65 -6.55 3.64
N LYS A 190 15.97 -7.81 3.29
CA LYS A 190 15.55 -8.98 4.07
C LYS A 190 16.23 -9.07 5.42
N ARG A 191 17.51 -8.70 5.50
CA ARG A 191 18.28 -8.67 6.76
C ARG A 191 17.75 -7.62 7.72
N ASP A 192 17.42 -6.44 7.21
CA ASP A 192 17.05 -5.27 8.01
C ASP A 192 15.52 -5.21 8.26
N TRP A 193 14.75 -6.17 7.71
CA TRP A 193 13.31 -6.27 7.89
C TRP A 193 12.95 -6.67 9.33
N ALA A 194 12.25 -5.75 10.01
CA ALA A 194 11.85 -5.89 11.41
C ALA A 194 10.40 -6.33 11.61
N GLY A 195 9.67 -6.61 10.52
CA GLY A 195 8.28 -7.07 10.56
C GLY A 195 7.27 -5.98 10.26
N ASP A 196 6.19 -5.89 11.05
CA ASP A 196 5.01 -5.08 10.78
C ASP A 196 5.28 -3.57 10.74
N PHE A 197 4.44 -2.82 10.00
CA PHE A 197 4.47 -1.36 9.97
C PHE A 197 4.00 -0.74 11.31
N LEU A 198 4.39 0.50 11.55
CA LEU A 198 4.19 1.19 12.84
C LEU A 198 2.83 1.91 12.95
N LEU A 199 1.89 1.56 12.09
CA LEU A 199 0.57 2.14 12.00
C LEU A 199 -0.46 1.26 12.75
N TYR A 200 -1.22 1.85 13.66
CA TYR A 200 -2.36 1.18 14.29
C TYR A 200 -3.61 1.29 13.39
N VAL A 201 -4.16 0.16 13.02
CA VAL A 201 -5.45 0.05 12.32
C VAL A 201 -6.38 -0.81 13.15
N ASN A 202 -7.54 -0.28 13.55
CA ASN A 202 -8.50 -1.09 14.30
C ASN A 202 -9.26 -2.04 13.36
N ARG A 203 -8.78 -3.29 13.29
CA ARG A 203 -9.34 -4.36 12.44
C ARG A 203 -10.40 -5.20 13.14
N ASN A 204 -10.54 -5.05 14.46
CA ASN A 204 -11.40 -5.89 15.29
C ASN A 204 -12.73 -5.21 15.66
N ARG A 205 -13.10 -4.16 14.93
CA ARG A 205 -14.36 -3.45 15.16
C ARG A 205 -15.54 -4.31 14.70
N SER A 206 -16.56 -4.33 15.54
CA SER A 206 -17.87 -4.88 15.19
C SER A 206 -18.92 -3.78 15.32
N ASP A 207 -19.93 -3.83 14.48
CA ASP A 207 -21.11 -2.99 14.61
C ASP A 207 -21.98 -3.41 15.79
N GLU A 208 -23.06 -2.69 16.04
CA GLU A 208 -24.02 -2.99 17.12
C GLU A 208 -24.71 -4.36 17.00
N ASN A 209 -24.62 -5.02 15.85
CA ASN A 209 -25.12 -6.37 15.59
C ASN A 209 -24.03 -7.44 15.68
N GLY A 210 -22.79 -7.06 16.05
CA GLY A 210 -21.64 -7.97 16.13
C GLY A 210 -21.02 -8.33 14.79
N MET A 211 -21.41 -7.64 13.70
CA MET A 211 -20.83 -7.87 12.38
C MET A 211 -19.49 -7.12 12.23
N PRO A 212 -18.46 -7.73 11.63
CA PRO A 212 -17.20 -7.06 11.40
C PRO A 212 -17.36 -5.77 10.58
N VAL A 213 -16.84 -4.68 11.11
CA VAL A 213 -16.80 -3.38 10.43
C VAL A 213 -15.57 -3.34 9.53
N PRO A 214 -15.68 -2.89 8.26
CA PRO A 214 -14.52 -2.74 7.40
C PRO A 214 -13.43 -1.86 8.04
N CYS A 215 -12.18 -2.24 7.90
CA CYS A 215 -11.02 -1.52 8.47
C CYS A 215 -10.76 -0.14 7.81
N ASP A 216 -11.52 0.20 6.77
CA ASP A 216 -11.44 1.48 6.09
C ASP A 216 -12.39 2.56 6.66
N ILE A 217 -13.10 2.25 7.75
CA ILE A 217 -13.97 3.22 8.45
C ILE A 217 -13.14 4.04 9.43
N ASP A 218 -13.42 5.35 9.46
CA ASP A 218 -12.74 6.30 10.32
C ASP A 218 -12.87 5.93 11.81
N LEU A 219 -11.81 6.14 12.57
CA LEU A 219 -11.80 6.09 14.02
C LEU A 219 -12.62 7.27 14.57
N THR A 220 -13.38 7.03 15.60
CA THR A 220 -14.30 7.98 16.22
C THR A 220 -14.03 8.11 17.72
N ALA A 221 -14.78 8.96 18.40
CA ALA A 221 -14.72 9.08 19.86
C ALA A 221 -14.97 7.73 20.59
N ALA A 222 -15.68 6.79 19.97
CA ALA A 222 -15.89 5.44 20.53
C ALA A 222 -14.60 4.60 20.59
N ASP A 223 -13.60 4.93 19.76
CA ASP A 223 -12.31 4.22 19.71
C ASP A 223 -11.25 4.81 20.66
N ILE A 224 -11.59 5.85 21.44
CA ILE A 224 -10.65 6.55 22.33
C ILE A 224 -9.96 5.58 23.28
N SER A 225 -10.69 4.66 23.91
CA SER A 225 -10.11 3.70 24.87
C SER A 225 -9.07 2.78 24.24
N ASP A 226 -9.31 2.34 23.00
CA ASP A 226 -8.36 1.50 22.25
C ASP A 226 -7.10 2.30 21.89
N ILE A 227 -7.25 3.56 21.48
CA ILE A 227 -6.13 4.43 21.16
C ILE A 227 -5.30 4.74 22.39
N GLU A 228 -5.95 5.03 23.54
CA GLU A 228 -5.26 5.21 24.82
C GLU A 228 -4.46 3.96 25.24
N ASP A 229 -5.02 2.78 25.02
CA ASP A 229 -4.28 1.52 25.24
C ASP A 229 -3.04 1.46 24.34
N LYS A 230 -3.17 1.80 23.04
CA LYS A 230 -2.01 1.79 22.13
C LYS A 230 -0.97 2.86 22.48
N ILE A 231 -1.40 4.02 22.95
CA ILE A 231 -0.47 5.05 23.43
C ILE A 231 0.37 4.53 24.60
N LYS A 232 -0.25 3.80 25.52
CA LYS A 232 0.39 3.32 26.76
C LYS A 232 1.15 2.00 26.60
N ASN A 233 0.56 1.04 25.88
CA ASN A 233 0.95 -0.37 25.92
C ASN A 233 1.52 -0.90 24.58
N ALA A 234 1.44 -0.15 23.48
CA ALA A 234 2.01 -0.53 22.22
C ALA A 234 3.14 0.45 21.81
N PRO A 235 4.38 0.19 22.22
CA PRO A 235 5.51 1.08 21.95
C PRO A 235 5.86 1.16 20.47
N ASP A 236 5.48 0.17 19.69
CA ASP A 236 5.71 0.02 18.25
C ASP A 236 4.61 0.66 17.39
N LYS A 237 3.50 1.14 17.95
CA LYS A 237 2.47 1.85 17.19
C LYS A 237 2.64 3.35 17.37
N LEU A 238 3.11 4.00 16.31
CA LEU A 238 3.46 5.42 16.31
C LEU A 238 2.35 6.30 15.73
N PHE A 239 1.54 5.73 14.84
CA PHE A 239 0.45 6.43 14.15
C PHE A 239 -0.84 5.62 14.24
N ALA A 240 -2.00 6.28 14.12
CA ALA A 240 -3.32 5.65 14.05
C ALA A 240 -4.03 5.99 12.72
N ARG A 241 -4.85 5.05 12.23
CA ARG A 241 -5.57 5.14 10.97
C ARG A 241 -6.97 4.51 11.08
N LYS A 242 -8.01 5.06 10.51
CA LYS A 242 -8.06 6.40 9.89
C LYS A 242 -8.62 7.40 10.87
N VAL A 243 -8.03 8.54 10.98
CA VAL A 243 -8.51 9.61 11.83
C VAL A 243 -9.04 10.74 10.94
N SER A 244 -10.29 11.12 11.13
CA SER A 244 -10.89 12.26 10.43
C SER A 244 -10.59 13.55 11.16
N LEU A 245 -10.26 14.61 10.43
CA LEU A 245 -10.11 15.96 10.99
C LEU A 245 -11.41 16.51 11.59
N ASN A 246 -12.56 15.89 11.29
CA ASN A 246 -13.86 16.25 11.87
C ASN A 246 -14.07 15.67 13.28
N GLU A 247 -13.26 14.69 13.68
CA GLU A 247 -13.31 14.04 15.01
C GLU A 247 -12.50 14.85 16.04
N VAL A 248 -12.89 16.12 16.24
CA VAL A 248 -12.14 17.09 17.08
C VAL A 248 -11.90 16.57 18.49
N ALA A 249 -12.91 15.96 19.13
CA ALA A 249 -12.78 15.43 20.49
C ALA A 249 -11.75 14.27 20.56
N LEU A 250 -11.66 13.44 19.52
CA LEU A 250 -10.66 12.39 19.43
C LEU A 250 -9.25 12.98 19.27
N LEU A 251 -9.09 13.97 18.39
CA LEU A 251 -7.81 14.64 18.15
C LEU A 251 -7.31 15.35 19.43
N GLU A 252 -8.16 16.15 20.08
CA GLU A 252 -7.82 16.83 21.34
C GLU A 252 -7.41 15.84 22.43
N ARG A 253 -8.09 14.69 22.50
CA ARG A 253 -7.74 13.65 23.47
C ARG A 253 -6.38 13.02 23.18
N ILE A 254 -6.09 12.68 21.93
CA ILE A 254 -4.78 12.15 21.53
C ILE A 254 -3.70 13.18 21.88
N ASP A 255 -3.87 14.43 21.50
CA ASP A 255 -2.90 15.50 21.78
C ASP A 255 -2.63 15.68 23.27
N SER A 256 -3.68 15.59 24.10
CA SER A 256 -3.53 15.68 25.56
C SER A 256 -2.72 14.55 26.20
N LEU A 257 -2.57 13.43 25.50
CA LEU A 257 -1.86 12.22 25.96
C LEU A 257 -0.44 12.12 25.38
N THR A 258 -0.16 12.84 24.31
CA THR A 258 1.10 12.72 23.57
C THR A 258 2.00 13.95 23.68
N ASN A 259 1.48 15.06 24.23
CA ASN A 259 2.24 16.29 24.53
C ASN A 259 2.82 16.28 25.98
#